data_2b18206357351548c857f0b4ed081a29
#
_entry.id   2b18206357351548c857f0b4ed081a29
#
_cell.length_a   1.000
_cell.length_b   1.000
_cell.length_c   1.000
_cell.angle_alpha   90.00
_cell.angle_beta   90.00
_cell.angle_gamma   90.00
#
_symmetry.space_group_name_H-M   'P 1'
#
loop_
_entity.id
_entity.type
_entity.pdbx_description
1 polymer ?
#
loop_
_entity_poly.entity_id
_entity_poly.type
_entity_poly.pdbx_seq_one_letter_code
_entity_poly.pdbx_strand_id
1 'polypeptide(L)'
;TIFDKDVDHYYSIQEYTITGTGIMDNSVGVGVLASLPEIFRRLGLRFESDIVLAGVIQSLGKGNLRGIRHLLKTWTTPIRGAVCIEGAELGRLNYYADGMIRCEVECNISLAKGFKHKFKPNAILVINEVINQIMKLRLPQKPRSRVIIGKTSGGFKHGTIAYDATLGFEIQSNSDKMVKSIFNSIKDIVEGTSHEYEVDLKLNTLSNIHAARLQFNHPLVKSAVNVMKKLGLTPVSEPSESELSIFLSRNIPSITLGITRGDNLHQQNARVEIEPIFTGIAQIIGVIMAIDNGVCDEQKLD
;
A
#
# COMPACT_ATOMS: atom_id res chain seq x y z
N THR A 1 -7.72 2.72 5.06
CA THR A 1 -8.88 2.91 4.17
C THR A 1 -9.19 4.40 4.00
N ILE A 2 -9.61 4.82 2.81
CA ILE A 2 -10.04 6.18 2.52
C ILE A 2 -11.55 6.13 2.32
N PHE A 3 -12.28 6.87 3.16
CA PHE A 3 -13.73 7.05 3.02
C PHE A 3 -14.05 8.51 2.67
N ASP A 4 -15.19 8.75 2.06
CA ASP A 4 -15.72 10.09 1.83
C ASP A 4 -15.99 10.79 3.16
N LYS A 5 -15.95 12.12 3.17
CA LYS A 5 -16.10 12.93 4.39
C LYS A 5 -17.46 12.74 5.09
N ASP A 6 -18.47 12.34 4.32
CA ASP A 6 -19.85 12.18 4.80
C ASP A 6 -20.16 10.74 5.30
N VAL A 7 -19.12 9.89 5.41
CA VAL A 7 -19.29 8.53 5.96
C VAL A 7 -19.35 8.59 7.47
N ASP A 8 -20.40 8.00 8.04
CA ASP A 8 -20.54 7.85 9.49
C ASP A 8 -19.47 6.89 10.05
N HIS A 9 -18.66 7.39 10.98
CA HIS A 9 -17.63 6.63 11.66
C HIS A 9 -18.20 5.99 12.94
N TYR A 10 -19.14 5.08 12.77
CA TYR A 10 -19.71 4.32 13.88
C TYR A 10 -18.91 3.04 14.15
N TYR A 11 -19.08 2.50 15.35
CA TYR A 11 -18.67 1.13 15.67
C TYR A 11 -19.73 0.46 16.55
N SER A 12 -19.75 -0.87 16.47
CA SER A 12 -20.61 -1.72 17.32
C SER A 12 -19.79 -2.90 17.83
N ILE A 13 -19.88 -3.14 19.12
CA ILE A 13 -19.23 -4.28 19.77
C ILE A 13 -20.28 -5.30 20.10
N GLN A 14 -20.08 -6.53 19.61
CA GLN A 14 -20.88 -7.71 19.93
C GLN A 14 -20.00 -8.70 20.71
N GLU A 15 -20.58 -9.79 21.18
CA GLU A 15 -19.88 -10.76 22.02
C GLU A 15 -18.55 -11.25 21.43
N TYR A 16 -18.49 -11.49 20.11
CA TYR A 16 -17.32 -12.06 19.42
C TYR A 16 -16.75 -11.16 18.33
N THR A 17 -17.37 -10.03 18.04
CA THR A 17 -16.99 -9.21 16.88
C THR A 17 -17.10 -7.72 17.16
N ILE A 18 -16.27 -6.95 16.44
CA ILE A 18 -16.40 -5.49 16.37
C ILE A 18 -16.67 -5.14 14.90
N THR A 19 -17.72 -4.38 14.67
CA THR A 19 -18.09 -3.86 13.34
C THR A 19 -17.92 -2.36 13.32
N GLY A 20 -17.37 -1.81 12.25
CA GLY A 20 -17.27 -0.35 12.12
C GLY A 20 -16.43 0.07 10.94
N THR A 21 -16.64 1.31 10.53
CA THR A 21 -15.90 1.93 9.43
C THR A 21 -14.41 2.00 9.74
N GLY A 22 -13.58 1.39 8.88
CA GLY A 22 -12.12 1.39 9.04
C GLY A 22 -11.58 0.50 10.15
N ILE A 23 -12.41 -0.38 10.76
CA ILE A 23 -11.94 -1.25 11.85
C ILE A 23 -10.82 -2.18 11.40
N MET A 24 -10.92 -2.77 10.21
CA MET A 24 -9.91 -3.66 9.66
C MET A 24 -8.68 -2.93 9.11
N ASP A 25 -8.85 -1.70 8.60
CA ASP A 25 -7.79 -0.93 7.96
C ASP A 25 -7.85 0.55 8.40
N ASN A 26 -7.21 0.88 9.53
CA ASN A 26 -6.40 -0.01 10.38
C ASN A 26 -6.65 0.31 11.86
N SER A 27 -7.91 0.59 12.28
CA SER A 27 -8.21 1.03 13.66
C SER A 27 -7.85 -0.03 14.70
N VAL A 28 -8.09 -1.33 14.43
CA VAL A 28 -7.71 -2.39 15.37
C VAL A 28 -6.19 -2.51 15.48
N GLY A 29 -5.44 -2.33 14.40
CA GLY A 29 -3.98 -2.29 14.44
C GLY A 29 -3.45 -1.15 15.30
N VAL A 30 -4.05 0.05 15.19
CA VAL A 30 -3.72 1.20 16.05
C VAL A 30 -4.07 0.92 17.51
N GLY A 31 -5.24 0.31 17.78
CA GLY A 31 -5.65 -0.07 19.14
C GLY A 31 -4.69 -1.07 19.77
N VAL A 32 -4.25 -2.08 19.02
CA VAL A 32 -3.24 -3.04 19.48
C VAL A 32 -1.92 -2.32 19.76
N LEU A 33 -1.45 -1.48 18.82
CA LEU A 33 -0.21 -0.71 19.02
C LEU A 33 -0.25 0.11 20.32
N ALA A 34 -1.35 0.82 20.57
CA ALA A 34 -1.51 1.64 21.75
C ALA A 34 -1.59 0.82 23.07
N SER A 35 -2.01 -0.44 23.00
CA SER A 35 -2.11 -1.34 24.15
C SER A 35 -0.80 -2.03 24.54
N LEU A 36 0.18 -2.12 23.61
CA LEU A 36 1.42 -2.85 23.83
C LEU A 36 2.20 -2.42 25.09
N PRO A 37 2.35 -1.12 25.45
CA PRO A 37 3.09 -0.73 26.65
C PRO A 37 2.50 -1.32 27.94
N GLU A 38 1.17 -1.30 28.05
CA GLU A 38 0.48 -1.87 29.21
C GLU A 38 0.59 -3.40 29.22
N ILE A 39 0.51 -4.04 28.06
CA ILE A 39 0.71 -5.49 27.94
C ILE A 39 2.12 -5.87 28.37
N PHE A 40 3.16 -5.17 27.88
CA PHE A 40 4.54 -5.41 28.27
C PHE A 40 4.72 -5.27 29.79
N ARG A 41 4.16 -4.22 30.37
CA ARG A 41 4.20 -3.99 31.82
C ARG A 41 3.52 -5.13 32.60
N ARG A 42 2.33 -5.57 32.19
CA ARG A 42 1.58 -6.66 32.87
C ARG A 42 2.28 -8.00 32.78
N LEU A 43 2.90 -8.28 31.65
CA LEU A 43 3.63 -9.53 31.41
C LEU A 43 5.06 -9.49 32.00
N GLY A 44 5.50 -8.36 32.56
CA GLY A 44 6.85 -8.19 33.09
C GLY A 44 7.95 -8.30 32.04
N LEU A 45 7.61 -8.02 30.75
CA LEU A 45 8.57 -8.08 29.67
C LEU A 45 9.57 -6.92 29.77
N ARG A 46 10.85 -7.26 29.58
CA ARG A 46 11.94 -6.29 29.52
C ARG A 46 12.68 -6.52 28.22
N PHE A 47 13.06 -5.43 27.57
CA PHE A 47 13.79 -5.41 26.32
C PHE A 47 15.13 -4.73 26.55
N GLU A 48 16.14 -5.18 25.83
CA GLU A 48 17.47 -4.54 25.82
C GLU A 48 17.50 -3.29 24.93
N SER A 49 16.64 -3.29 23.91
CA SER A 49 16.52 -2.18 22.94
C SER A 49 15.31 -1.30 23.28
N ASP A 50 15.39 -0.03 22.89
CA ASP A 50 14.22 0.85 22.89
C ASP A 50 13.19 0.40 21.87
N ILE A 51 11.92 0.36 22.27
CA ILE A 51 10.80 0.06 21.37
C ILE A 51 10.05 1.34 21.05
N VAL A 52 10.02 1.68 19.75
CA VAL A 52 9.31 2.85 19.24
C VAL A 52 7.97 2.42 18.67
N LEU A 53 6.89 2.94 19.21
CA LEU A 53 5.55 2.75 18.71
C LEU A 53 5.16 3.95 17.85
N ALA A 54 4.96 3.74 16.56
CA ALA A 54 4.71 4.82 15.60
C ALA A 54 3.38 4.65 14.88
N GLY A 55 2.46 5.58 15.08
CA GLY A 55 1.27 5.74 14.24
C GLY A 55 1.54 6.75 13.14
N VAL A 56 1.47 6.33 11.89
CA VAL A 56 1.73 7.20 10.74
C VAL A 56 0.46 7.47 9.95
N ILE A 57 0.43 8.58 9.22
CA ILE A 57 -0.70 9.02 8.40
C ILE A 57 -0.29 9.17 6.93
N GLN A 58 -1.28 9.35 6.06
CA GLN A 58 -1.06 9.55 4.63
C GLN A 58 -0.35 8.35 3.97
N SER A 59 -0.73 7.14 4.34
CA SER A 59 -0.18 5.91 3.77
C SER A 59 -0.69 5.66 2.36
N LEU A 60 -1.99 5.89 2.11
CA LEU A 60 -2.67 5.50 0.88
C LEU A 60 -2.88 6.65 -0.12
N GLY A 61 -3.16 6.28 -1.36
CA GLY A 61 -3.56 7.21 -2.42
C GLY A 61 -2.54 8.31 -2.68
N LYS A 62 -3.01 9.55 -2.72
CA LYS A 62 -2.17 10.76 -2.89
C LYS A 62 -1.26 11.02 -1.67
N GLY A 63 -1.46 10.32 -0.56
CA GLY A 63 -0.61 10.39 0.63
C GLY A 63 0.80 9.88 0.39
N ASN A 64 0.97 8.89 -0.50
CA ASN A 64 2.27 8.36 -0.94
C ASN A 64 3.22 7.98 0.21
N LEU A 65 2.68 7.33 1.25
CA LEU A 65 3.47 6.91 2.42
C LEU A 65 4.23 8.07 3.08
N ARG A 66 3.67 9.28 3.03
CA ARG A 66 4.37 10.51 3.49
C ARG A 66 4.71 10.45 4.97
N GLY A 67 3.84 9.89 5.81
CA GLY A 67 4.07 9.77 7.25
C GLY A 67 5.33 8.99 7.56
N ILE A 68 5.46 7.76 7.04
CA ILE A 68 6.63 6.92 7.28
C ILE A 68 7.90 7.48 6.62
N ARG A 69 7.77 8.08 5.41
CA ARG A 69 8.91 8.75 4.75
C ARG A 69 9.45 9.91 5.59
N HIS A 70 8.54 10.70 6.21
CA HIS A 70 8.92 11.79 7.09
C HIS A 70 9.57 11.25 8.37
N LEU A 71 8.95 10.28 9.03
CA LEU A 71 9.51 9.65 10.24
C LEU A 71 10.95 9.19 9.98
N LEU A 72 11.17 8.38 8.96
CA LEU A 72 12.49 7.84 8.66
C LEU A 72 13.49 8.88 8.12
N LYS A 73 13.03 10.03 7.63
CA LYS A 73 13.91 11.15 7.25
C LYS A 73 14.43 11.90 8.46
N THR A 74 13.61 12.03 9.50
CA THR A 74 13.93 12.79 10.72
C THR A 74 14.50 11.92 11.84
N TRP A 75 14.35 10.60 11.74
CA TRP A 75 14.87 9.65 12.71
C TRP A 75 16.39 9.44 12.53
N THR A 76 17.13 9.65 13.59
CA THR A 76 18.61 9.60 13.54
C THR A 76 19.20 8.36 14.22
N THR A 77 18.45 7.70 15.10
CA THR A 77 18.91 6.51 15.79
C THR A 77 18.84 5.28 14.87
N PRO A 78 19.83 4.39 14.85
CA PRO A 78 19.78 3.15 14.09
C PRO A 78 18.54 2.32 14.44
N ILE A 79 17.85 1.80 13.44
CA ILE A 79 16.70 0.93 13.60
C ILE A 79 17.16 -0.50 13.33
N ARG A 80 17.11 -1.36 14.35
CA ARG A 80 17.53 -2.76 14.28
C ARG A 80 16.57 -3.60 13.42
N GLY A 81 15.27 -3.33 13.51
CA GLY A 81 14.23 -3.97 12.71
C GLY A 81 12.88 -3.29 12.92
N ALA A 82 11.91 -3.57 12.06
CA ALA A 82 10.57 -3.00 12.19
C ALA A 82 9.48 -4.05 11.95
N VAL A 83 8.35 -3.89 12.65
CA VAL A 83 7.13 -4.67 12.49
C VAL A 83 6.01 -3.73 12.11
N CYS A 84 5.51 -3.86 10.87
CA CYS A 84 4.30 -3.19 10.43
C CYS A 84 3.09 -4.01 10.88
N ILE A 85 2.04 -3.34 11.34
CA ILE A 85 0.85 -3.98 11.90
C ILE A 85 -0.35 -3.65 11.02
N GLU A 86 -1.00 -4.69 10.50
CA GLU A 86 -2.25 -4.60 9.77
C GLU A 86 -3.38 -5.20 10.59
N GLY A 87 -4.54 -4.55 10.62
CA GLY A 87 -5.66 -5.00 11.46
C GLY A 87 -6.25 -6.33 11.03
N ALA A 88 -6.16 -6.66 9.76
CA ALA A 88 -6.78 -7.86 9.18
C ALA A 88 -5.78 -8.97 8.81
N GLU A 89 -6.37 -10.15 8.52
CA GLU A 89 -5.69 -11.34 7.99
C GLU A 89 -4.63 -11.91 8.94
N LEU A 90 -5.06 -12.37 10.10
CA LEU A 90 -4.23 -13.17 10.98
C LEU A 90 -3.62 -14.36 10.20
N GLY A 91 -2.30 -14.44 10.21
CA GLY A 91 -1.53 -15.34 9.34
C GLY A 91 -0.74 -14.60 8.25
N ARG A 92 -1.03 -13.32 8.00
CA ARG A 92 -0.24 -12.49 7.08
C ARG A 92 1.19 -12.35 7.58
N LEU A 93 2.14 -12.63 6.68
CA LEU A 93 3.56 -12.42 6.88
C LEU A 93 4.15 -11.84 5.59
N ASN A 94 4.10 -10.53 5.41
CA ASN A 94 4.72 -9.91 4.25
C ASN A 94 6.15 -9.48 4.60
N TYR A 95 7.10 -9.81 3.73
CA TYR A 95 8.53 -9.50 3.87
C TYR A 95 9.12 -8.99 2.55
N TYR A 96 8.25 -8.62 1.59
CA TYR A 96 8.64 -8.02 0.32
C TYR A 96 7.57 -7.07 -0.20
N ALA A 97 7.98 -6.15 -1.06
CA ALA A 97 7.13 -5.22 -1.78
C ALA A 97 7.49 -5.27 -3.27
N ASP A 98 6.49 -5.25 -4.14
CA ASP A 98 6.70 -5.03 -5.56
C ASP A 98 6.93 -3.54 -5.82
N GLY A 99 7.68 -3.22 -6.87
CA GLY A 99 7.80 -1.86 -7.37
C GLY A 99 6.45 -1.39 -7.94
N MET A 100 6.08 -0.15 -7.66
CA MET A 100 4.81 0.41 -8.11
C MET A 100 4.95 1.89 -8.45
N ILE A 101 4.37 2.30 -9.57
CA ILE A 101 4.10 3.71 -9.90
C ILE A 101 2.60 3.88 -10.05
N ARG A 102 2.02 4.79 -9.25
CA ARG A 102 0.63 5.22 -9.38
C ARG A 102 0.56 6.51 -10.15
N CYS A 103 -0.27 6.55 -11.17
CA CYS A 103 -0.38 7.67 -12.10
C CYS A 103 -1.81 8.13 -12.29
N GLU A 104 -1.92 9.39 -12.71
CA GLU A 104 -3.17 9.97 -13.19
C GLU A 104 -2.91 10.69 -14.51
N VAL A 105 -3.70 10.39 -15.55
CA VAL A 105 -3.73 11.16 -16.80
C VAL A 105 -4.92 12.10 -16.75
N GLU A 106 -4.67 13.38 -16.95
CA GLU A 106 -5.68 14.42 -17.05
C GLU A 106 -5.79 14.88 -18.51
N CYS A 107 -7.02 14.92 -19.02
CA CYS A 107 -7.35 15.52 -20.31
C CYS A 107 -8.17 16.78 -20.07
N ASN A 108 -7.65 17.93 -20.47
CA ASN A 108 -8.36 19.20 -20.39
C ASN A 108 -8.40 19.84 -21.78
N ILE A 109 -9.61 19.99 -22.34
CA ILE A 109 -9.82 20.59 -23.66
C ILE A 109 -10.17 22.05 -23.47
N SER A 110 -9.25 22.94 -23.87
CA SER A 110 -9.48 24.38 -23.81
C SER A 110 -10.54 24.81 -24.83
N LEU A 111 -11.53 25.58 -24.37
CA LEU A 111 -12.51 26.25 -25.22
C LEU A 111 -11.98 27.57 -25.82
N ALA A 112 -10.66 27.77 -25.86
CA ALA A 112 -10.09 29.02 -26.35
C ALA A 112 -10.64 29.36 -27.74
N LYS A 113 -11.03 30.62 -27.92
CA LYS A 113 -11.55 31.18 -29.16
C LYS A 113 -10.53 30.93 -30.30
N GLY A 114 -10.86 30.08 -31.26
CA GLY A 114 -10.03 29.85 -32.43
C GLY A 114 -9.85 28.38 -32.87
N PHE A 115 -10.49 27.44 -32.22
CA PHE A 115 -10.48 26.04 -32.67
C PHE A 115 -11.09 25.95 -34.09
N LYS A 116 -10.21 25.81 -35.11
CA LYS A 116 -10.60 25.61 -36.51
C LYS A 116 -10.89 24.14 -36.84
N HIS A 117 -10.99 23.24 -35.86
CA HIS A 117 -11.18 21.83 -36.13
C HIS A 117 -12.62 21.49 -36.51
N LYS A 118 -12.76 20.74 -37.63
CA LYS A 118 -14.04 20.19 -38.06
C LYS A 118 -14.69 19.26 -37.03
N PHE A 119 -13.89 18.68 -36.15
CA PHE A 119 -14.35 17.82 -35.06
C PHE A 119 -13.86 18.39 -33.73
N LYS A 120 -14.78 18.68 -32.81
CA LYS A 120 -14.43 19.02 -31.43
C LYS A 120 -13.99 17.73 -30.73
N PRO A 121 -12.76 17.64 -30.19
CA PRO A 121 -12.34 16.47 -29.44
C PRO A 121 -13.25 16.31 -28.20
N ASN A 122 -13.42 15.07 -27.75
CA ASN A 122 -14.17 14.69 -26.56
C ASN A 122 -13.20 14.05 -25.57
N ALA A 123 -13.03 14.66 -24.40
CA ALA A 123 -12.06 14.24 -23.41
C ALA A 123 -12.24 12.78 -22.97
N ILE A 124 -13.50 12.29 -22.87
CA ILE A 124 -13.78 10.89 -22.55
C ILE A 124 -13.27 9.96 -23.67
N LEU A 125 -13.46 10.33 -24.95
CA LEU A 125 -12.99 9.49 -26.06
C LEU A 125 -11.46 9.48 -26.13
N VAL A 126 -10.80 10.61 -25.85
CA VAL A 126 -9.34 10.70 -25.81
C VAL A 126 -8.78 9.82 -24.68
N ILE A 127 -9.35 9.89 -23.48
CA ILE A 127 -8.95 9.02 -22.36
C ILE A 127 -9.21 7.54 -22.68
N ASN A 128 -10.33 7.22 -23.35
CA ASN A 128 -10.61 5.85 -23.79
C ASN A 128 -9.54 5.35 -24.77
N GLU A 129 -9.05 6.19 -25.67
CA GLU A 129 -7.96 5.79 -26.58
C GLU A 129 -6.66 5.52 -25.82
N VAL A 130 -6.29 6.35 -24.83
CA VAL A 130 -5.16 6.08 -23.94
C VAL A 130 -5.32 4.73 -23.25
N ILE A 131 -6.51 4.42 -22.71
CA ILE A 131 -6.80 3.11 -22.09
C ILE A 131 -6.59 1.98 -23.11
N ASN A 132 -7.15 2.11 -24.30
CA ASN A 132 -7.04 1.09 -25.35
C ASN A 132 -5.58 0.81 -25.74
N GLN A 133 -4.74 1.84 -25.85
CA GLN A 133 -3.33 1.69 -26.15
C GLN A 133 -2.55 1.07 -24.99
N ILE A 134 -2.82 1.47 -23.75
CA ILE A 134 -2.23 0.84 -22.56
C ILE A 134 -2.57 -0.65 -22.50
N MET A 135 -3.82 -1.04 -22.77
CA MET A 135 -4.27 -2.44 -22.74
C MET A 135 -3.67 -3.29 -23.86
N LYS A 136 -3.15 -2.69 -24.94
CA LYS A 136 -2.42 -3.38 -26.01
C LYS A 136 -0.96 -3.65 -25.65
N LEU A 137 -0.42 -3.07 -24.58
CA LEU A 137 0.95 -3.33 -24.15
C LEU A 137 1.15 -4.80 -23.80
N ARG A 138 2.16 -5.42 -24.41
CA ARG A 138 2.55 -6.80 -24.06
C ARG A 138 3.43 -6.77 -22.84
N LEU A 139 2.85 -7.09 -21.68
CA LEU A 139 3.57 -7.15 -20.41
C LEU A 139 4.21 -8.52 -20.22
N PRO A 140 5.47 -8.59 -19.74
CA PRO A 140 6.13 -9.85 -19.49
C PRO A 140 5.53 -10.54 -18.25
N GLN A 141 5.54 -11.87 -18.26
CA GLN A 141 5.20 -12.66 -17.07
C GLN A 141 6.40 -12.84 -16.13
N LYS A 142 7.61 -12.70 -16.65
CA LYS A 142 8.87 -12.72 -15.90
C LYS A 142 9.77 -11.58 -16.38
N PRO A 143 9.99 -10.53 -15.56
CA PRO A 143 9.41 -10.31 -14.21
C PRO A 143 7.90 -10.10 -14.27
N ARG A 144 7.16 -10.62 -13.28
CA ARG A 144 5.70 -10.45 -13.21
C ARG A 144 5.36 -8.96 -13.22
N SER A 145 4.55 -8.55 -14.18
CA SER A 145 4.21 -7.14 -14.39
C SER A 145 2.75 -6.98 -14.77
N ARG A 146 2.13 -5.91 -14.29
CA ARG A 146 0.74 -5.59 -14.61
C ARG A 146 0.50 -4.09 -14.61
N VAL A 147 -0.52 -3.66 -15.37
CA VAL A 147 -1.10 -2.32 -15.29
C VAL A 147 -2.55 -2.48 -14.85
N ILE A 148 -2.95 -1.76 -13.81
CA ILE A 148 -4.28 -1.81 -13.24
C ILE A 148 -4.95 -0.47 -13.50
N ILE A 149 -6.00 -0.47 -14.33
CA ILE A 149 -6.88 0.69 -14.49
C ILE A 149 -7.85 0.69 -13.30
N GLY A 150 -7.72 1.66 -12.42
CA GLY A 150 -8.46 1.68 -11.15
C GLY A 150 -9.55 2.76 -11.08
N LYS A 151 -9.42 3.83 -11.87
CA LYS A 151 -10.35 4.95 -11.79
C LYS A 151 -10.46 5.66 -13.14
N THR A 152 -11.67 6.06 -13.50
CA THR A 152 -11.92 7.01 -14.58
C THR A 152 -13.07 7.93 -14.19
N SER A 153 -12.99 9.19 -14.62
CA SER A 153 -14.08 10.16 -14.46
C SER A 153 -14.04 11.18 -15.59
N GLY A 154 -15.17 11.81 -15.91
CA GLY A 154 -15.21 12.85 -16.92
C GLY A 154 -16.63 13.20 -17.38
N GLY A 155 -16.75 14.38 -17.97
CA GLY A 155 -18.01 14.90 -18.48
C GLY A 155 -18.94 15.41 -17.38
N PHE A 156 -19.98 16.15 -17.79
CA PHE A 156 -20.89 16.83 -16.86
C PHE A 156 -22.33 16.32 -16.96
N LYS A 157 -22.87 16.18 -18.16
CA LYS A 157 -24.26 15.73 -18.38
C LYS A 157 -24.46 15.06 -19.73
N HIS A 158 -25.54 14.28 -19.87
CA HIS A 158 -25.94 13.68 -21.13
C HIS A 158 -26.13 14.71 -22.25
N GLY A 159 -25.74 14.34 -23.47
CA GLY A 159 -25.91 15.19 -24.68
C GLY A 159 -24.91 16.35 -24.80
N THR A 160 -23.91 16.45 -23.91
CA THR A 160 -22.82 17.41 -24.02
C THR A 160 -21.47 16.74 -24.23
N ILE A 161 -20.61 17.36 -25.04
CA ILE A 161 -19.23 16.90 -25.23
C ILE A 161 -18.46 17.13 -23.91
N ALA A 162 -17.74 16.12 -23.47
CA ALA A 162 -16.87 16.23 -22.29
C ALA A 162 -15.62 17.04 -22.64
N TYR A 163 -15.32 18.05 -21.85
CA TYR A 163 -14.12 18.87 -21.97
C TYR A 163 -13.03 18.51 -20.97
N ASP A 164 -13.38 17.70 -19.98
CA ASP A 164 -12.46 17.16 -19.00
C ASP A 164 -12.69 15.66 -18.81
N ALA A 165 -11.62 14.93 -18.59
CA ALA A 165 -11.65 13.53 -18.17
C ALA A 165 -10.34 13.17 -17.48
N THR A 166 -10.39 12.19 -16.59
CA THR A 166 -9.22 11.68 -15.88
C THR A 166 -9.18 10.16 -15.90
N LEU A 167 -7.98 9.61 -15.88
CA LEU A 167 -7.67 8.19 -15.78
C LEU A 167 -6.66 7.96 -14.67
N GLY A 168 -7.03 7.18 -13.66
CA GLY A 168 -6.12 6.71 -12.62
C GLY A 168 -5.73 5.25 -12.83
N PHE A 169 -4.42 4.97 -12.78
CA PHE A 169 -3.90 3.62 -12.96
C PHE A 169 -2.63 3.38 -12.14
N GLU A 170 -2.27 2.10 -12.00
CA GLU A 170 -1.04 1.66 -11.36
C GLU A 170 -0.25 0.72 -12.27
N ILE A 171 1.06 0.89 -12.26
CA ILE A 171 2.04 -0.01 -12.85
C ILE A 171 2.69 -0.78 -11.72
N GLN A 172 2.68 -2.10 -11.75
CA GLN A 172 3.26 -2.94 -10.72
C GLN A 172 4.19 -3.99 -11.34
N SER A 173 5.35 -4.21 -10.71
CA SER A 173 6.27 -5.29 -11.08
C SER A 173 7.21 -5.62 -9.92
N ASN A 174 7.68 -6.87 -9.86
CA ASN A 174 8.76 -7.25 -8.95
C ASN A 174 10.16 -6.78 -9.42
N SER A 175 10.21 -5.88 -10.41
CA SER A 175 11.43 -5.27 -10.96
C SER A 175 11.22 -3.77 -11.22
N ASP A 176 11.97 -2.93 -10.54
CA ASP A 176 11.94 -1.47 -10.74
C ASP A 176 12.30 -1.07 -12.17
N LYS A 177 13.24 -1.81 -12.80
CA LYS A 177 13.62 -1.58 -14.20
C LYS A 177 12.42 -1.79 -15.12
N MET A 178 11.58 -2.81 -14.84
CA MET A 178 10.39 -3.08 -15.63
C MET A 178 9.31 -2.05 -15.37
N VAL A 179 9.07 -1.65 -14.11
CA VAL A 179 8.13 -0.56 -13.77
C VAL A 179 8.49 0.71 -14.56
N LYS A 180 9.77 1.09 -14.57
CA LYS A 180 10.24 2.26 -15.32
C LYS A 180 10.08 2.10 -16.83
N SER A 181 10.34 0.92 -17.37
CA SER A 181 10.16 0.64 -18.81
C SER A 181 8.70 0.78 -19.23
N ILE A 182 7.77 0.18 -18.46
CA ILE A 182 6.33 0.28 -18.73
C ILE A 182 5.86 1.73 -18.59
N PHE A 183 6.32 2.44 -17.56
CA PHE A 183 6.00 3.85 -17.37
C PHE A 183 6.42 4.70 -18.59
N ASN A 184 7.62 4.49 -19.10
CA ASN A 184 8.08 5.20 -20.31
C ASN A 184 7.21 4.88 -21.52
N SER A 185 6.85 3.61 -21.75
CA SER A 185 5.94 3.23 -22.83
C SER A 185 4.56 3.89 -22.71
N ILE A 186 4.03 4.01 -21.48
CA ILE A 186 2.76 4.70 -21.24
C ILE A 186 2.92 6.21 -21.46
N LYS A 187 4.04 6.78 -21.06
CA LYS A 187 4.35 8.18 -21.34
C LYS A 187 4.35 8.48 -22.83
N ASP A 188 5.00 7.63 -23.62
CA ASP A 188 5.02 7.74 -25.09
C ASP A 188 3.59 7.63 -25.68
N ILE A 189 2.75 6.73 -25.14
CA ILE A 189 1.33 6.62 -25.53
C ILE A 189 0.58 7.93 -25.24
N VAL A 190 0.74 8.49 -24.03
CA VAL A 190 0.06 9.74 -23.65
C VAL A 190 0.51 10.90 -24.53
N GLU A 191 1.81 11.03 -24.79
CA GLU A 191 2.37 12.06 -25.67
C GLU A 191 1.89 11.88 -27.11
N GLY A 192 1.90 10.66 -27.64
CA GLY A 192 1.40 10.33 -28.99
C GLY A 192 -0.08 10.65 -29.15
N THR A 193 -0.92 10.25 -28.18
CA THR A 193 -2.36 10.56 -28.18
C THR A 193 -2.62 12.05 -28.05
N SER A 194 -1.85 12.77 -27.24
CA SER A 194 -1.92 14.22 -27.12
C SER A 194 -1.71 14.91 -28.46
N HIS A 195 -0.70 14.49 -29.23
CA HIS A 195 -0.41 15.01 -30.58
C HIS A 195 -1.48 14.62 -31.60
N GLU A 196 -1.92 13.36 -31.60
CA GLU A 196 -2.92 12.87 -32.56
C GLU A 196 -4.26 13.60 -32.46
N TYR A 197 -4.72 13.85 -31.22
CA TYR A 197 -5.99 14.51 -30.95
C TYR A 197 -5.86 16.03 -30.77
N GLU A 198 -4.64 16.57 -30.82
CA GLU A 198 -4.32 17.99 -30.61
C GLU A 198 -4.92 18.53 -29.29
N VAL A 199 -4.79 17.77 -28.20
CA VAL A 199 -5.29 18.10 -26.85
C VAL A 199 -4.16 18.07 -25.84
N ASP A 200 -4.34 18.79 -24.72
CA ASP A 200 -3.39 18.74 -23.60
C ASP A 200 -3.69 17.53 -22.71
N LEU A 201 -2.78 16.56 -22.73
CA LEU A 201 -2.77 15.42 -21.81
C LEU A 201 -1.62 15.55 -20.81
N LYS A 202 -1.95 15.47 -19.54
CA LYS A 202 -1.00 15.55 -18.44
C LYS A 202 -0.87 14.22 -17.74
N LEU A 203 0.34 13.63 -17.75
CA LEU A 203 0.66 12.44 -16.97
C LEU A 203 1.31 12.84 -15.65
N ASN A 204 0.60 12.63 -14.54
CA ASN A 204 1.03 12.94 -13.19
C ASN A 204 1.41 11.66 -12.44
N THR A 205 2.57 11.64 -11.81
CA THR A 205 2.95 10.56 -10.88
C THR A 205 2.51 10.91 -9.47
N LEU A 206 1.64 10.08 -8.89
CA LEU A 206 1.09 10.27 -7.54
C LEU A 206 1.91 9.55 -6.47
N SER A 207 2.45 8.38 -6.80
CA SER A 207 3.24 7.55 -5.88
C SER A 207 4.29 6.76 -6.63
N ASN A 208 5.43 6.53 -5.98
CA ASN A 208 6.48 5.66 -6.47
C ASN A 208 7.03 4.84 -5.30
N ILE A 209 6.93 3.52 -5.40
CA ILE A 209 7.41 2.53 -4.44
C ILE A 209 8.42 1.64 -5.16
N HIS A 210 9.59 1.44 -4.55
CA HIS A 210 10.62 0.56 -5.07
C HIS A 210 10.38 -0.89 -4.66
N ALA A 211 10.69 -1.81 -5.57
CA ALA A 211 10.73 -3.23 -5.25
C ALA A 211 11.82 -3.48 -4.20
N ALA A 212 11.44 -4.12 -3.11
CA ALA A 212 12.37 -4.44 -2.03
C ALA A 212 11.92 -5.72 -1.31
N ARG A 213 12.88 -6.51 -0.80
CA ARG A 213 12.56 -7.77 -0.12
C ARG A 213 13.61 -8.20 0.88
N LEU A 214 13.17 -8.88 1.93
CA LEU A 214 14.02 -9.81 2.64
C LEU A 214 14.02 -11.16 1.91
N GLN A 215 15.11 -11.88 1.97
CA GLN A 215 15.13 -13.26 1.50
C GLN A 215 14.31 -14.13 2.47
N PHE A 216 13.68 -15.21 1.95
CA PHE A 216 12.92 -16.13 2.80
C PHE A 216 13.77 -16.76 3.91
N ASN A 217 15.07 -16.93 3.66
CA ASN A 217 16.02 -17.47 4.64
C ASN A 217 16.53 -16.44 5.65
N HIS A 218 16.14 -15.15 5.53
CA HIS A 218 16.52 -14.12 6.49
C HIS A 218 16.07 -14.49 7.92
N PRO A 219 16.93 -14.31 8.96
CA PRO A 219 16.62 -14.74 10.32
C PRO A 219 15.30 -14.16 10.86
N LEU A 220 14.96 -12.90 10.57
CA LEU A 220 13.69 -12.29 10.96
C LEU A 220 12.49 -13.04 10.37
N VAL A 221 12.53 -13.38 9.07
CA VAL A 221 11.45 -14.12 8.41
C VAL A 221 11.29 -15.51 9.01
N LYS A 222 12.41 -16.23 9.22
CA LYS A 222 12.40 -17.54 9.88
C LYS A 222 11.85 -17.47 11.29
N SER A 223 12.25 -16.47 12.08
CA SER A 223 11.75 -16.27 13.43
C SER A 223 10.26 -16.00 13.45
N ALA A 224 9.76 -15.14 12.55
CA ALA A 224 8.33 -14.87 12.41
C ALA A 224 7.55 -16.15 12.05
N VAL A 225 8.03 -16.94 11.08
CA VAL A 225 7.44 -18.24 10.71
C VAL A 225 7.40 -19.19 11.91
N ASN A 226 8.48 -19.26 12.70
CA ASN A 226 8.54 -20.12 13.89
C ASN A 226 7.57 -19.66 14.99
N VAL A 227 7.47 -18.36 15.23
CA VAL A 227 6.48 -17.79 16.17
C VAL A 227 5.07 -18.16 15.73
N MET A 228 4.74 -17.90 14.45
CA MET A 228 3.42 -18.21 13.90
C MET A 228 3.07 -19.71 14.01
N LYS A 229 4.00 -20.59 13.67
CA LYS A 229 3.81 -22.05 13.82
C LYS A 229 3.54 -22.47 15.25
N LYS A 230 4.24 -21.90 16.23
CA LYS A 230 3.99 -22.15 17.66
C LYS A 230 2.60 -21.71 18.11
N LEU A 231 2.04 -20.69 17.47
CA LEU A 231 0.69 -20.18 17.69
C LEU A 231 -0.38 -20.90 16.84
N GLY A 232 -0.01 -21.96 16.11
CA GLY A 232 -0.93 -22.68 15.24
C GLY A 232 -1.36 -21.92 13.97
N LEU A 233 -0.58 -20.90 13.57
CA LEU A 233 -0.86 -20.08 12.40
C LEU A 233 -0.10 -20.60 11.17
N THR A 234 -0.75 -20.55 10.02
CA THR A 234 -0.14 -20.80 8.71
C THR A 234 0.25 -19.46 8.09
N PRO A 235 1.55 -19.18 7.85
CA PRO A 235 1.97 -17.93 7.21
C PRO A 235 1.48 -17.85 5.75
N VAL A 236 0.89 -16.72 5.40
CA VAL A 236 0.52 -16.36 4.02
C VAL A 236 1.26 -15.08 3.66
N SER A 237 1.93 -15.07 2.51
CA SER A 237 2.77 -13.95 2.10
C SER A 237 2.36 -13.41 0.74
N GLU A 238 2.18 -12.09 0.70
CA GLU A 238 1.87 -11.32 -0.50
C GLU A 238 2.77 -10.08 -0.60
N PRO A 239 2.94 -9.48 -1.79
CA PRO A 239 3.65 -8.21 -1.89
C PRO A 239 2.93 -7.12 -1.09
N SER A 240 3.67 -6.35 -0.32
CA SER A 240 3.13 -5.24 0.45
C SER A 240 3.17 -3.93 -0.34
N GLU A 241 2.11 -3.14 -0.23
CA GLU A 241 2.03 -1.78 -0.75
C GLU A 241 2.10 -0.74 0.39
N SER A 242 2.37 -1.18 1.62
CA SER A 242 2.36 -0.38 2.84
C SER A 242 3.77 0.13 3.25
N GLU A 243 3.86 0.60 4.48
CA GLU A 243 5.06 1.13 5.13
C GLU A 243 6.26 0.18 5.04
N LEU A 244 6.02 -1.13 4.98
CA LEU A 244 7.04 -2.16 4.80
C LEU A 244 7.99 -1.82 3.64
N SER A 245 7.44 -1.36 2.51
CA SER A 245 8.22 -1.02 1.33
C SER A 245 9.28 0.05 1.60
N ILE A 246 8.95 1.02 2.45
CA ILE A 246 9.86 2.14 2.78
C ILE A 246 10.98 1.69 3.72
N PHE A 247 10.68 0.84 4.70
CA PHE A 247 11.70 0.24 5.56
C PHE A 247 12.68 -0.61 4.73
N LEU A 248 12.15 -1.53 3.93
CA LEU A 248 12.97 -2.42 3.10
C LEU A 248 13.82 -1.65 2.09
N SER A 249 13.29 -0.58 1.47
CA SER A 249 14.05 0.26 0.52
C SER A 249 15.22 1.01 1.18
N ARG A 250 15.23 1.08 2.51
CA ARG A 250 16.33 1.65 3.33
C ARG A 250 17.21 0.58 3.97
N ASN A 251 17.07 -0.67 3.54
CA ASN A 251 17.79 -1.82 4.11
C ASN A 251 17.53 -2.04 5.61
N ILE A 252 16.35 -1.62 6.10
CA ILE A 252 15.91 -1.91 7.47
C ILE A 252 15.14 -3.23 7.43
N PRO A 253 15.62 -4.30 8.12
CA PRO A 253 14.91 -5.57 8.18
C PRO A 253 13.52 -5.39 8.74
N SER A 254 12.49 -5.76 7.97
CA SER A 254 11.11 -5.46 8.37
C SER A 254 10.14 -6.49 7.82
N ILE A 255 9.03 -6.68 8.54
CA ILE A 255 7.92 -7.54 8.13
C ILE A 255 6.59 -6.87 8.44
N THR A 256 5.52 -7.33 7.78
CA THR A 256 4.14 -6.96 8.12
C THR A 256 3.41 -8.17 8.69
N LEU A 257 2.69 -7.98 9.79
CA LEU A 257 1.87 -8.98 10.46
C LEU A 257 0.41 -8.54 10.49
N GLY A 258 -0.52 -9.47 10.26
CA GLY A 258 -1.96 -9.26 10.44
C GLY A 258 -2.41 -9.64 11.86
N ILE A 259 -3.36 -8.89 12.41
CA ILE A 259 -3.78 -9.02 13.83
C ILE A 259 -4.89 -10.03 14.02
N THR A 260 -5.97 -9.91 13.25
CA THR A 260 -7.17 -10.71 13.47
C THR A 260 -7.82 -11.15 12.16
N ARG A 261 -8.88 -11.93 12.26
CA ARG A 261 -9.73 -12.30 11.13
C ARG A 261 -10.88 -11.32 11.01
N GLY A 262 -11.43 -11.20 9.80
CA GLY A 262 -12.56 -10.33 9.57
C GLY A 262 -13.07 -10.44 8.15
N ASP A 263 -14.11 -9.69 7.87
CA ASP A 263 -14.74 -9.61 6.54
C ASP A 263 -15.11 -8.16 6.18
N ASN A 264 -15.52 -7.95 4.92
CA ASN A 264 -15.91 -6.65 4.38
C ASN A 264 -14.77 -5.61 4.45
N LEU A 265 -13.52 -6.03 4.23
CA LEU A 265 -12.39 -5.12 4.17
C LEU A 265 -12.67 -3.95 3.21
N HIS A 266 -12.32 -2.72 3.61
CA HIS A 266 -12.59 -1.46 2.90
C HIS A 266 -14.06 -1.05 2.76
N GLN A 267 -15.00 -1.77 3.38
CA GLN A 267 -16.41 -1.38 3.42
C GLN A 267 -16.77 -0.67 4.73
N GLN A 268 -17.89 0.06 4.74
CA GLN A 268 -18.35 0.77 5.94
C GLN A 268 -18.73 -0.18 7.08
N ASN A 269 -19.20 -1.38 6.75
CA ASN A 269 -19.58 -2.45 7.67
C ASN A 269 -18.45 -3.48 7.85
N ALA A 270 -17.19 -3.07 7.74
CA ALA A 270 -16.05 -3.93 8.03
C ALA A 270 -16.18 -4.52 9.44
N ARG A 271 -15.86 -5.80 9.58
CA ARG A 271 -16.01 -6.55 10.82
C ARG A 271 -14.76 -7.33 11.16
N VAL A 272 -14.38 -7.35 12.42
CA VAL A 272 -13.26 -8.15 12.96
C VAL A 272 -13.71 -9.07 14.09
N GLU A 273 -13.06 -10.21 14.20
CA GLU A 273 -13.22 -11.15 15.32
C GLU A 273 -12.36 -10.67 16.51
N ILE A 274 -12.92 -10.77 17.72
CA ILE A 274 -12.24 -10.28 18.96
C ILE A 274 -11.20 -11.28 19.44
N GLU A 275 -11.56 -12.54 19.56
CA GLU A 275 -10.70 -13.59 20.15
C GLU A 275 -9.34 -13.72 19.42
N PRO A 276 -9.27 -13.77 18.07
CA PRO A 276 -7.98 -13.88 17.38
C PRO A 276 -7.03 -12.70 17.58
N ILE A 277 -7.51 -11.53 18.04
CA ILE A 277 -6.65 -10.38 18.36
C ILE A 277 -5.56 -10.76 19.38
N PHE A 278 -5.89 -11.59 20.35
CA PHE A 278 -4.91 -12.04 21.37
C PHE A 278 -3.78 -12.88 20.75
N THR A 279 -4.10 -13.72 19.77
CA THR A 279 -3.09 -14.46 18.98
C THR A 279 -2.25 -13.50 18.14
N GLY A 280 -2.88 -12.48 17.55
CA GLY A 280 -2.19 -11.41 16.82
C GLY A 280 -1.21 -10.63 17.71
N ILE A 281 -1.60 -10.29 18.92
CA ILE A 281 -0.72 -9.65 19.90
C ILE A 281 0.45 -10.57 20.27
N ALA A 282 0.18 -11.84 20.54
CA ALA A 282 1.21 -12.80 20.90
C ALA A 282 2.28 -12.97 19.78
N GLN A 283 1.87 -13.01 18.51
CA GLN A 283 2.83 -13.07 17.41
C GLN A 283 3.69 -11.80 17.31
N ILE A 284 3.10 -10.61 17.52
CA ILE A 284 3.86 -9.35 17.52
C ILE A 284 4.92 -9.38 18.63
N ILE A 285 4.52 -9.74 19.86
CA ILE A 285 5.44 -9.84 21.01
C ILE A 285 6.57 -10.81 20.70
N GLY A 286 6.25 -12.02 20.20
CA GLY A 286 7.25 -13.03 19.86
C GLY A 286 8.26 -12.55 18.81
N VAL A 287 7.80 -11.77 17.81
CA VAL A 287 8.69 -11.22 16.79
C VAL A 287 9.53 -10.06 17.36
N ILE A 288 8.94 -9.16 18.17
CA ILE A 288 9.68 -8.07 18.83
C ILE A 288 10.80 -8.67 19.71
N MET A 289 10.50 -9.70 20.50
CA MET A 289 11.51 -10.40 21.32
C MET A 289 12.61 -11.01 20.44
N ALA A 290 12.29 -11.57 19.28
CA ALA A 290 13.29 -12.09 18.36
C ALA A 290 14.20 -10.98 17.82
N ILE A 291 13.64 -9.82 17.46
CA ILE A 291 14.43 -8.64 17.00
C ILE A 291 15.35 -8.17 18.14
N ASP A 292 14.82 -8.05 19.35
CA ASP A 292 15.60 -7.63 20.54
C ASP A 292 16.74 -8.61 20.85
N ASN A 293 16.54 -9.90 20.61
CA ASN A 293 17.55 -10.95 20.73
C ASN A 293 18.53 -11.03 19.54
N GLY A 294 18.56 -10.03 18.65
CA GLY A 294 19.61 -9.86 17.64
C GLY A 294 19.37 -10.60 16.31
N VAL A 295 18.16 -11.09 15.99
CA VAL A 295 17.92 -11.77 14.69
C VAL A 295 18.06 -10.86 13.49
N CYS A 296 18.11 -9.55 13.70
CA CYS A 296 18.32 -8.55 12.65
C CYS A 296 19.75 -8.01 12.63
N ASP A 297 20.58 -8.39 13.59
CA ASP A 297 21.97 -7.93 13.64
C ASP A 297 22.76 -8.61 12.50
N GLU A 298 23.62 -7.85 11.84
CA GLU A 298 24.51 -8.42 10.83
C GLU A 298 25.30 -9.58 11.47
N GLN A 299 25.19 -10.76 10.91
CA GLN A 299 26.07 -11.85 11.28
C GLN A 299 27.48 -11.35 10.93
N LYS A 300 28.30 -11.08 11.94
CA LYS A 300 29.73 -10.99 11.74
C LYS A 300 30.13 -12.31 11.09
N LEU A 301 30.46 -12.25 9.82
CA LEU A 301 31.12 -13.36 9.13
C LEU A 301 32.45 -13.53 9.86
N ASP A 302 32.53 -14.58 10.72
CA ASP A 302 33.78 -15.05 11.28
C ASP A 302 34.70 -15.57 10.18
#